data_6e638cf377d152d013411d27f8dee8f2
#
_entry.id   6e638cf377d152d013411d27f8dee8f2
#
_cell.length_a   1.000
_cell.length_b   1.000
_cell.length_c   1.000
_cell.angle_alpha   90.00
_cell.angle_beta   90.00
_cell.angle_gamma   90.00
#
_symmetry.space_group_name_H-M   'P 1'
#
loop_
_entity.id
_entity.type
_entity.pdbx_description
1 polymer ?
#
loop_
_entity_poly.entity_id
_entity_poly.type
_entity_poly.pdbx_seq_one_letter_code
_entity_poly.pdbx_strand_id
1 'polypeptide(L)'
;MSHYTANLRDIEFCLFDLLGRDKVMGTNPYGEVDRETAIGMLEEMKRLCENDLAASFVEGDRVGAILNKETGNVTLPESFRKSYKAYIDGEWWRLDAPVDLGGMKVPPSVRWAMAEMVLGSNPAIHIYASGYAFAQVAYVLGTDEQKKIAKHMVEKHWGATMQLTEPDAGSDVGAGRTKAVQQADGTWHITGTKRYITSGDADFYPNVVHFVLARREGGGPGTKGLSLFLIPKFMFDFETGEMGKRNGVYVTALEDKMGLNVSATCEVNLGEHEPAVGYLLGDVHQGIAQMFKVIEFARMMVGTKAIATLSAGYMQALSYAKERVQGGDMKVMNDKASPRVTIIKHPDVRRSLMVQKSYSEGMRALVLYTASIQDEIEVAEAAGDKDRAADMIALNDLLLPVVKGYGSEKSWTLLGTESLQTFGGAGFTRDWPIEQYVRDAKIDTLYEGTTAIQGLDFFFRTGVKDGGKALGGLGKEIAAFAESGGANAAEKQALLKALGDLNGIIGVLVGHAMASQENPPEIYKVGLSTSRALMAVGDVIITLRGQALIEAILMALQFFAIAFFP
;
A
#
# COMPACT_ATOMS: atom_id res chain seq x y z
N MET A 1 -25.95 -6.92 -7.64
CA MET A 1 -24.67 -6.83 -8.38
C MET A 1 -23.55 -6.62 -7.36
N SER A 2 -22.37 -7.16 -7.60
CA SER A 2 -21.21 -6.93 -6.75
C SER A 2 -20.89 -5.42 -6.68
N HIS A 3 -20.40 -4.95 -5.54
CA HIS A 3 -19.93 -3.57 -5.42
C HIS A 3 -18.62 -3.34 -6.20
N TYR A 4 -17.90 -4.41 -6.55
CA TYR A 4 -16.59 -4.37 -7.19
C TYR A 4 -16.63 -4.97 -8.60
N THR A 5 -15.89 -4.36 -9.50
CA THR A 5 -15.60 -4.85 -10.86
C THR A 5 -14.15 -4.54 -11.19
N ALA A 6 -13.37 -5.57 -11.47
CA ALA A 6 -11.95 -5.42 -11.82
C ALA A 6 -11.80 -4.89 -13.26
N ASN A 7 -10.88 -3.94 -13.44
CA ASN A 7 -10.50 -3.46 -14.77
C ASN A 7 -9.34 -4.31 -15.34
N LEU A 8 -9.61 -5.61 -15.58
CA LEU A 8 -8.60 -6.58 -16.00
C LEU A 8 -7.91 -6.18 -17.31
N ARG A 9 -8.68 -5.68 -18.29
CA ARG A 9 -8.12 -5.24 -19.57
C ARG A 9 -7.02 -4.18 -19.40
N ASP A 10 -7.21 -3.23 -18.48
CA ASP A 10 -6.23 -2.18 -18.24
C ASP A 10 -5.01 -2.70 -17.47
N ILE A 11 -5.23 -3.65 -16.55
CA ILE A 11 -4.15 -4.36 -15.85
C ILE A 11 -3.28 -5.11 -16.86
N GLU A 12 -3.87 -5.88 -17.76
CA GLU A 12 -3.16 -6.62 -18.82
C GLU A 12 -2.41 -5.67 -19.76
N PHE A 13 -3.05 -4.58 -20.19
CA PHE A 13 -2.41 -3.55 -21.00
C PHE A 13 -1.17 -2.97 -20.32
N CYS A 14 -1.27 -2.62 -19.04
CA CYS A 14 -0.13 -2.11 -18.28
C CYS A 14 1.00 -3.15 -18.19
N LEU A 15 0.68 -4.39 -17.89
CA LEU A 15 1.70 -5.45 -17.74
C LEU A 15 2.41 -5.78 -19.05
N PHE A 16 1.64 -6.00 -20.11
CA PHE A 16 2.16 -6.60 -21.34
C PHE A 16 2.51 -5.55 -22.40
N ASP A 17 1.61 -4.61 -22.68
CA ASP A 17 1.80 -3.63 -23.75
C ASP A 17 2.65 -2.44 -23.31
N LEU A 18 2.42 -1.92 -22.09
CA LEU A 18 3.14 -0.76 -21.59
C LEU A 18 4.51 -1.13 -20.99
N LEU A 19 4.56 -2.16 -20.14
CA LEU A 19 5.76 -2.53 -19.37
C LEU A 19 6.51 -3.74 -19.94
N GLY A 20 5.93 -4.48 -20.91
CA GLY A 20 6.58 -5.61 -21.59
C GLY A 20 7.01 -6.71 -20.63
N ARG A 21 6.18 -7.03 -19.62
CA ARG A 21 6.55 -8.00 -18.58
C ARG A 21 6.56 -9.45 -19.03
N ASP A 22 5.97 -9.75 -20.16
CA ASP A 22 6.12 -11.04 -20.86
C ASP A 22 7.58 -11.46 -21.10
N LYS A 23 8.50 -10.49 -21.17
CA LYS A 23 9.94 -10.75 -21.39
C LYS A 23 10.65 -11.41 -20.21
N VAL A 24 10.14 -11.27 -19.00
CA VAL A 24 10.72 -11.91 -17.79
C VAL A 24 9.97 -13.19 -17.41
N MET A 25 8.74 -13.34 -17.88
CA MET A 25 7.92 -14.52 -17.62
C MET A 25 8.45 -15.74 -18.40
N GLY A 26 8.36 -16.93 -17.78
CA GLY A 26 8.91 -18.16 -18.35
C GLY A 26 10.44 -18.21 -18.38
N THR A 27 11.13 -17.23 -17.76
CA THR A 27 12.59 -17.19 -17.65
C THR A 27 13.04 -17.21 -16.18
N ASN A 28 14.33 -17.49 -15.92
CA ASN A 28 14.85 -17.45 -14.55
C ASN A 28 14.78 -16.01 -13.97
N PRO A 29 14.22 -15.80 -12.75
CA PRO A 29 13.77 -16.79 -11.76
C PRO A 29 12.30 -17.25 -11.88
N TYR A 30 11.54 -16.82 -12.88
CA TYR A 30 10.09 -17.03 -13.03
C TYR A 30 9.74 -18.13 -14.06
N GLY A 31 10.55 -19.19 -14.14
CA GLY A 31 10.41 -20.24 -15.14
C GLY A 31 9.06 -20.98 -15.17
N GLU A 32 8.34 -20.99 -14.04
CA GLU A 32 7.03 -21.66 -13.92
C GLU A 32 5.84 -20.76 -14.30
N VAL A 33 6.07 -19.46 -14.48
CA VAL A 33 5.01 -18.48 -14.78
C VAL A 33 5.29 -17.83 -16.12
N ASP A 34 4.75 -18.41 -17.17
CA ASP A 34 4.72 -17.79 -18.49
C ASP A 34 3.56 -16.80 -18.63
N ARG A 35 3.44 -16.15 -19.80
CA ARG A 35 2.37 -15.17 -20.05
C ARG A 35 0.97 -15.78 -19.95
N GLU A 36 0.76 -16.99 -20.44
CA GLU A 36 -0.55 -17.67 -20.42
C GLU A 36 -0.95 -18.01 -18.99
N THR A 37 -0.03 -18.55 -18.21
CA THR A 37 -0.20 -18.81 -16.77
C THR A 37 -0.55 -17.52 -16.01
N ALA A 38 0.17 -16.42 -16.27
CA ALA A 38 -0.10 -15.13 -15.61
C ALA A 38 -1.51 -14.61 -15.94
N ILE A 39 -1.96 -14.71 -17.19
CA ILE A 39 -3.32 -14.32 -17.61
C ILE A 39 -4.36 -15.19 -16.88
N GLY A 40 -4.18 -16.52 -16.84
CA GLY A 40 -5.08 -17.42 -16.12
C GLY A 40 -5.18 -17.10 -14.63
N MET A 41 -4.05 -16.77 -13.99
CA MET A 41 -4.04 -16.32 -12.58
C MET A 41 -4.82 -15.01 -12.38
N LEU A 42 -4.66 -14.04 -13.28
CA LEU A 42 -5.37 -12.76 -13.21
C LEU A 42 -6.88 -12.93 -13.42
N GLU A 43 -7.30 -13.78 -14.35
CA GLU A 43 -8.72 -14.09 -14.60
C GLU A 43 -9.37 -14.77 -13.40
N GLU A 44 -8.70 -15.75 -12.78
CA GLU A 44 -9.23 -16.45 -11.61
C GLU A 44 -9.25 -15.53 -10.38
N MET A 45 -8.22 -14.70 -10.17
CA MET A 45 -8.23 -13.68 -9.12
C MET A 45 -9.39 -12.70 -9.30
N LYS A 46 -9.65 -12.25 -10.54
CA LYS A 46 -10.81 -11.40 -10.85
C LYS A 46 -12.11 -12.08 -10.43
N ARG A 47 -12.30 -13.36 -10.83
CA ARG A 47 -13.49 -14.14 -10.48
C ARG A 47 -13.70 -14.21 -8.96
N LEU A 48 -12.65 -14.53 -8.22
CA LEU A 48 -12.67 -14.57 -6.75
C LEU A 48 -13.04 -13.21 -6.14
N CYS A 49 -12.40 -12.14 -6.62
CA CYS A 49 -12.60 -10.79 -6.10
C CYS A 49 -14.01 -10.25 -6.36
N GLU A 50 -14.57 -10.47 -7.55
CA GLU A 50 -15.91 -9.98 -7.91
C GLU A 50 -17.04 -10.73 -7.22
N ASN A 51 -16.79 -11.94 -6.74
CA ASN A 51 -17.79 -12.80 -6.09
C ASN A 51 -17.52 -12.99 -4.61
N ASP A 52 -16.56 -13.88 -4.27
CA ASP A 52 -16.38 -14.37 -2.90
C ASP A 52 -15.85 -13.30 -1.95
N LEU A 53 -14.88 -12.46 -2.40
CA LEU A 53 -14.28 -11.45 -1.53
C LEU A 53 -15.18 -10.21 -1.39
N ALA A 54 -15.84 -9.79 -2.47
CA ALA A 54 -16.74 -8.65 -2.44
C ALA A 54 -17.99 -8.88 -1.58
N ALA A 55 -18.39 -10.14 -1.40
CA ALA A 55 -19.63 -10.51 -0.71
C ALA A 55 -19.69 -9.98 0.74
N SER A 56 -18.56 -9.89 1.43
CA SER A 56 -18.52 -9.46 2.83
C SER A 56 -18.15 -7.99 3.05
N PHE A 57 -17.92 -7.21 1.99
CA PHE A 57 -17.40 -5.85 2.10
C PHE A 57 -18.30 -4.92 2.93
N VAL A 58 -19.60 -4.87 2.60
CA VAL A 58 -20.56 -3.97 3.26
C VAL A 58 -20.91 -4.45 4.68
N GLU A 59 -21.18 -5.76 4.84
CA GLU A 59 -21.53 -6.32 6.16
C GLU A 59 -20.32 -6.23 7.11
N GLY A 60 -19.11 -6.52 6.60
CA GLY A 60 -17.87 -6.40 7.36
C GLY A 60 -17.67 -5.00 7.95
N ASP A 61 -17.93 -3.95 7.18
CA ASP A 61 -17.83 -2.56 7.68
C ASP A 61 -18.94 -2.24 8.72
N ARG A 62 -20.16 -2.71 8.50
CA ARG A 62 -21.31 -2.38 9.36
C ARG A 62 -21.27 -3.09 10.71
N VAL A 63 -20.79 -4.32 10.75
CA VAL A 63 -20.68 -5.13 11.97
C VAL A 63 -19.33 -4.86 12.67
N GLY A 64 -18.25 -4.83 11.88
CA GLY A 64 -16.89 -4.61 12.39
C GLY A 64 -16.32 -5.78 13.17
N ALA A 65 -15.14 -5.57 13.73
CA ALA A 65 -14.46 -6.50 14.63
C ALA A 65 -15.00 -6.32 16.07
N ILE A 66 -15.14 -7.41 16.82
CA ILE A 66 -15.71 -7.41 18.18
C ILE A 66 -14.67 -7.98 19.17
N LEU A 67 -14.35 -7.19 20.21
CA LEU A 67 -13.43 -7.61 21.27
C LEU A 67 -14.19 -8.22 22.46
N ASN A 68 -13.80 -9.43 22.85
CA ASN A 68 -14.13 -9.96 24.17
C ASN A 68 -13.09 -9.44 25.18
N LYS A 69 -13.51 -8.51 26.04
CA LYS A 69 -12.64 -7.84 27.02
C LYS A 69 -12.10 -8.78 28.11
N GLU A 70 -12.77 -9.88 28.40
CA GLU A 70 -12.33 -10.83 29.43
C GLU A 70 -11.18 -11.70 28.92
N THR A 71 -11.23 -12.10 27.64
CA THR A 71 -10.25 -13.00 27.05
C THR A 71 -9.21 -12.28 26.19
N GLY A 72 -9.44 -11.04 25.79
CA GLY A 72 -8.63 -10.31 24.82
C GLY A 72 -8.67 -10.93 23.42
N ASN A 73 -9.70 -11.71 23.09
CA ASN A 73 -9.87 -12.29 21.77
C ASN A 73 -10.78 -11.42 20.90
N VAL A 74 -10.48 -11.40 19.59
CA VAL A 74 -11.25 -10.65 18.59
C VAL A 74 -12.02 -11.63 17.71
N THR A 75 -13.32 -11.36 17.54
CA THR A 75 -14.22 -12.11 16.65
C THR A 75 -14.60 -11.24 15.45
N LEU A 76 -14.68 -11.84 14.28
CA LEU A 76 -15.04 -11.19 13.04
C LEU A 76 -16.38 -11.72 12.48
N PRO A 77 -17.10 -10.92 11.65
CA PRO A 77 -18.35 -11.35 11.04
C PRO A 77 -18.19 -12.64 10.26
N GLU A 78 -19.20 -13.50 10.31
CA GLU A 78 -19.16 -14.81 9.63
C GLU A 78 -18.99 -14.66 8.11
N SER A 79 -19.64 -13.66 7.51
CA SER A 79 -19.49 -13.35 6.08
C SER A 79 -18.03 -13.05 5.73
N PHE A 80 -17.33 -12.26 6.58
CA PHE A 80 -15.93 -11.96 6.37
C PHE A 80 -15.04 -13.19 6.51
N ARG A 81 -15.29 -14.03 7.52
CA ARG A 81 -14.54 -15.30 7.66
C ARG A 81 -14.71 -16.21 6.46
N LYS A 82 -15.90 -16.26 5.86
CA LYS A 82 -16.15 -17.01 4.60
C LYS A 82 -15.34 -16.46 3.44
N SER A 83 -15.31 -15.14 3.27
CA SER A 83 -14.51 -14.50 2.22
C SER A 83 -13.01 -14.74 2.43
N TYR A 84 -12.51 -14.60 3.67
CA TYR A 84 -11.12 -14.89 4.00
C TYR A 84 -10.78 -16.37 3.73
N LYS A 85 -11.66 -17.30 4.14
CA LYS A 85 -11.49 -18.72 3.87
C LYS A 85 -11.42 -19.03 2.37
N ALA A 86 -12.23 -18.39 1.55
CA ALA A 86 -12.18 -18.57 0.08
C ALA A 86 -10.81 -18.17 -0.50
N TYR A 87 -10.19 -17.11 0.03
CA TYR A 87 -8.84 -16.69 -0.34
C TYR A 87 -7.78 -17.73 0.09
N ILE A 88 -7.90 -18.26 1.30
CA ILE A 88 -6.97 -19.27 1.85
C ILE A 88 -7.12 -20.62 1.14
N ASP A 89 -8.37 -21.10 0.94
CA ASP A 89 -8.65 -22.37 0.25
C ASP A 89 -8.21 -22.35 -1.22
N GLY A 90 -8.22 -21.18 -1.86
CA GLY A 90 -7.65 -20.98 -3.19
C GLY A 90 -6.12 -20.93 -3.23
N GLU A 91 -5.46 -21.11 -2.10
CA GLU A 91 -4.00 -21.10 -1.92
C GLU A 91 -3.31 -19.81 -2.39
N TRP A 92 -4.04 -18.68 -2.49
CA TRP A 92 -3.49 -17.39 -2.95
C TRP A 92 -2.43 -16.80 -1.99
N TRP A 93 -2.39 -17.27 -0.77
CA TRP A 93 -1.33 -16.98 0.19
C TRP A 93 0.08 -17.39 -0.30
N ARG A 94 0.18 -18.34 -1.24
CA ARG A 94 1.46 -18.79 -1.82
C ARG A 94 2.20 -17.68 -2.57
N LEU A 95 1.49 -16.62 -2.97
CA LEU A 95 2.09 -15.45 -3.61
C LEU A 95 3.02 -14.66 -2.70
N ASP A 96 2.83 -14.75 -1.38
CA ASP A 96 3.54 -13.97 -0.36
C ASP A 96 4.41 -14.84 0.58
N ALA A 97 4.26 -16.17 0.52
CA ALA A 97 5.01 -17.10 1.35
C ALA A 97 6.42 -17.39 0.79
N PRO A 98 7.40 -17.75 1.65
CA PRO A 98 8.70 -18.23 1.18
C PRO A 98 8.57 -19.44 0.24
N VAL A 99 9.34 -19.44 -0.85
CA VAL A 99 9.31 -20.55 -1.82
C VAL A 99 9.64 -21.90 -1.15
N ASP A 100 10.66 -21.91 -0.29
CA ASP A 100 11.07 -23.12 0.47
C ASP A 100 10.00 -23.63 1.45
N LEU A 101 9.00 -22.83 1.75
CA LEU A 101 7.86 -23.16 2.61
C LEU A 101 6.55 -23.34 1.81
N GLY A 102 6.65 -23.59 0.50
CA GLY A 102 5.49 -23.83 -0.36
C GLY A 102 4.94 -22.59 -1.06
N GLY A 103 5.63 -21.47 -0.97
CA GLY A 103 5.31 -20.27 -1.77
C GLY A 103 5.54 -20.49 -3.26
N MET A 104 4.99 -19.61 -4.07
CA MET A 104 5.14 -19.59 -5.53
C MET A 104 6.04 -18.42 -5.96
N LYS A 105 7.00 -18.69 -6.85
CA LYS A 105 7.86 -17.66 -7.42
C LYS A 105 7.15 -16.99 -8.61
N VAL A 106 6.46 -15.90 -8.32
CA VAL A 106 5.68 -15.13 -9.29
C VAL A 106 6.34 -13.75 -9.46
N PRO A 107 6.40 -13.19 -10.70
CA PRO A 107 6.88 -11.82 -10.85
C PRO A 107 6.14 -10.84 -9.94
N PRO A 108 6.83 -10.02 -9.15
CA PRO A 108 6.20 -8.97 -8.34
C PRO A 108 5.17 -8.13 -9.10
N SER A 109 5.39 -7.83 -10.38
CA SER A 109 4.43 -7.11 -11.21
C SER A 109 3.08 -7.85 -11.35
N VAL A 110 3.08 -9.16 -11.52
CA VAL A 110 1.86 -9.99 -11.57
C VAL A 110 1.22 -10.09 -10.19
N ARG A 111 2.04 -10.31 -9.14
CA ARG A 111 1.56 -10.36 -7.75
C ARG A 111 0.85 -9.06 -7.35
N TRP A 112 1.42 -7.88 -7.63
CA TRP A 112 0.80 -6.60 -7.29
C TRP A 112 -0.41 -6.28 -8.16
N ALA A 113 -0.46 -6.76 -9.41
CA ALA A 113 -1.66 -6.69 -10.24
C ALA A 113 -2.83 -7.49 -9.63
N MET A 114 -2.56 -8.68 -9.11
CA MET A 114 -3.56 -9.47 -8.37
C MET A 114 -3.93 -8.82 -7.03
N ALA A 115 -2.95 -8.30 -6.29
CA ALA A 115 -3.17 -7.59 -5.05
C ALA A 115 -4.05 -6.34 -5.23
N GLU A 116 -3.95 -5.62 -6.37
CA GLU A 116 -4.86 -4.51 -6.70
C GLU A 116 -6.32 -4.99 -6.70
N MET A 117 -6.60 -6.14 -7.30
CA MET A 117 -7.98 -6.66 -7.35
C MET A 117 -8.49 -7.05 -5.95
N VAL A 118 -7.68 -7.72 -5.13
CA VAL A 118 -8.03 -8.06 -3.75
C VAL A 118 -8.29 -6.80 -2.91
N LEU A 119 -7.37 -5.83 -2.98
CA LEU A 119 -7.45 -4.58 -2.22
C LEU A 119 -8.60 -3.68 -2.66
N GLY A 120 -8.98 -3.72 -3.93
CA GLY A 120 -10.14 -2.99 -4.45
C GLY A 120 -11.48 -3.65 -4.11
N SER A 121 -11.49 -4.97 -3.97
CA SER A 121 -12.67 -5.74 -3.62
C SER A 121 -12.93 -5.76 -2.12
N ASN A 122 -11.93 -6.16 -1.32
CA ASN A 122 -12.04 -6.21 0.13
C ASN A 122 -10.64 -6.08 0.76
N PRO A 123 -10.19 -4.86 1.05
CA PRO A 123 -8.82 -4.62 1.50
C PRO A 123 -8.45 -5.35 2.78
N ALA A 124 -9.42 -5.61 3.67
CA ALA A 124 -9.17 -6.33 4.92
C ALA A 124 -8.72 -7.77 4.69
N ILE A 125 -9.15 -8.43 3.61
CA ILE A 125 -8.69 -9.79 3.26
C ILE A 125 -7.17 -9.80 3.07
N HIS A 126 -6.64 -8.89 2.25
CA HIS A 126 -5.20 -8.79 2.01
C HIS A 126 -4.42 -8.41 3.28
N ILE A 127 -5.00 -7.52 4.10
CA ILE A 127 -4.39 -7.08 5.35
C ILE A 127 -4.27 -8.26 6.33
N TYR A 128 -5.33 -9.07 6.51
CA TYR A 128 -5.26 -10.26 7.36
C TYR A 128 -4.36 -11.35 6.76
N ALA A 129 -4.28 -11.48 5.44
CA ALA A 129 -3.41 -12.45 4.78
C ALA A 129 -1.91 -12.06 4.81
N SER A 130 -1.54 -10.89 5.31
CA SER A 130 -0.14 -10.42 5.33
C SER A 130 0.80 -11.28 6.19
N GLY A 131 0.28 -12.17 7.03
CA GLY A 131 1.07 -13.09 7.86
C GLY A 131 2.13 -13.87 7.07
N TYR A 132 1.86 -14.21 5.82
CA TYR A 132 2.80 -14.94 4.95
C TYR A 132 3.99 -14.09 4.52
N ALA A 133 3.77 -12.80 4.22
CA ALA A 133 4.86 -11.86 3.95
C ALA A 133 5.73 -11.63 5.20
N PHE A 134 5.13 -11.63 6.40
CA PHE A 134 5.89 -11.59 7.66
C PHE A 134 6.69 -12.88 7.89
N ALA A 135 6.13 -14.04 7.52
CA ALA A 135 6.87 -15.30 7.58
C ALA A 135 8.12 -15.26 6.69
N GLN A 136 8.05 -14.62 5.50
CA GLN A 136 9.22 -14.38 4.64
C GLN A 136 10.31 -13.59 5.38
N VAL A 137 9.95 -12.52 6.10
CA VAL A 137 10.91 -11.72 6.87
C VAL A 137 11.53 -12.53 8.01
N ALA A 138 10.73 -13.31 8.76
CA ALA A 138 11.24 -14.19 9.81
C ALA A 138 12.15 -15.29 9.25
N TYR A 139 11.84 -15.82 8.07
CA TYR A 139 12.64 -16.85 7.40
C TYR A 139 14.00 -16.34 6.95
N VAL A 140 14.03 -15.13 6.38
CA VAL A 140 15.27 -14.52 5.84
C VAL A 140 16.18 -14.00 6.96
N LEU A 141 15.63 -13.38 8.00
CA LEU A 141 16.41 -12.73 9.06
C LEU A 141 16.64 -13.64 10.28
N GLY A 142 15.89 -14.70 10.42
CA GLY A 142 15.87 -15.55 11.61
C GLY A 142 17.00 -16.58 11.64
N THR A 143 17.31 -17.04 12.86
CA THR A 143 18.12 -18.23 13.11
C THR A 143 17.40 -19.48 12.60
N ASP A 144 18.09 -20.63 12.53
CA ASP A 144 17.46 -21.88 12.09
C ASP A 144 16.27 -22.29 12.97
N GLU A 145 16.30 -21.95 14.25
CA GLU A 145 15.18 -22.16 15.17
C GLU A 145 14.03 -21.20 14.85
N GLN A 146 14.30 -19.94 14.55
CA GLN A 146 13.28 -18.94 14.17
C GLN A 146 12.68 -19.22 12.77
N LYS A 147 13.42 -19.86 11.87
CA LYS A 147 12.86 -20.36 10.60
C LYS A 147 11.74 -21.39 10.81
N LYS A 148 11.76 -22.15 11.94
CA LYS A 148 10.64 -23.03 12.30
C LYS A 148 9.39 -22.23 12.66
N ILE A 149 9.53 -21.02 13.28
CA ILE A 149 8.39 -20.12 13.48
C ILE A 149 7.77 -19.76 12.13
N ALA A 150 8.59 -19.31 11.17
CA ALA A 150 8.12 -18.97 9.82
C ALA A 150 7.42 -20.16 9.14
N LYS A 151 7.96 -21.37 9.29
CA LYS A 151 7.35 -22.60 8.80
C LYS A 151 5.94 -22.80 9.40
N HIS A 152 5.80 -22.72 10.72
CA HIS A 152 4.50 -22.86 11.38
C HIS A 152 3.54 -21.74 11.01
N MET A 153 4.02 -20.51 10.81
CA MET A 153 3.19 -19.41 10.33
C MET A 153 2.56 -19.74 8.97
N VAL A 154 3.31 -20.35 8.06
CA VAL A 154 2.81 -20.76 6.74
C VAL A 154 1.91 -22.00 6.83
N GLU A 155 2.41 -23.11 7.38
CA GLU A 155 1.72 -24.39 7.38
C GLU A 155 0.44 -24.40 8.21
N LYS A 156 0.37 -23.59 9.28
CA LYS A 156 -0.77 -23.53 10.20
C LYS A 156 -1.58 -22.24 10.06
N HIS A 157 -1.28 -21.41 9.05
CA HIS A 157 -2.00 -20.16 8.76
C HIS A 157 -2.05 -19.21 9.96
N TRP A 158 -0.91 -19.02 10.66
CA TRP A 158 -0.84 -18.07 11.77
C TRP A 158 -0.85 -16.64 11.27
N GLY A 159 -1.53 -15.76 12.00
CA GLY A 159 -1.50 -14.34 11.73
C GLY A 159 -0.19 -13.69 12.14
N ALA A 160 0.03 -12.47 11.67
CA ALA A 160 1.14 -11.65 12.12
C ALA A 160 0.77 -10.18 12.23
N THR A 161 1.53 -9.44 13.05
CA THR A 161 1.38 -7.98 13.19
C THR A 161 2.72 -7.30 13.21
N MET A 162 2.72 -6.05 12.76
CA MET A 162 3.82 -5.10 12.92
C MET A 162 3.49 -4.13 14.07
N GLN A 163 4.31 -4.08 15.11
CA GLN A 163 4.06 -3.30 16.32
C GLN A 163 5.17 -2.27 16.59
N LEU A 164 5.01 -1.08 16.00
CA LEU A 164 5.92 0.05 16.20
C LEU A 164 5.30 1.08 17.16
N THR A 165 4.12 1.56 16.79
CA THR A 165 3.45 2.71 17.40
C THR A 165 3.07 2.48 18.85
N GLU A 166 3.32 3.49 19.68
CA GLU A 166 2.91 3.56 21.07
C GLU A 166 2.06 4.82 21.29
N PRO A 167 1.33 4.96 22.42
CA PRO A 167 0.46 6.13 22.67
C PRO A 167 1.15 7.48 22.45
N ASP A 168 2.44 7.61 22.83
CA ASP A 168 3.22 8.84 22.72
C ASP A 168 4.28 8.81 21.62
N ALA A 169 4.33 7.76 20.79
CA ALA A 169 5.37 7.54 19.78
C ALA A 169 4.78 6.97 18.48
N GLY A 170 4.29 7.85 17.61
CA GLY A 170 3.76 7.52 16.28
C GLY A 170 4.82 7.76 15.19
N SER A 171 4.84 8.97 14.60
CA SER A 171 5.85 9.34 13.60
C SER A 171 7.28 9.35 14.16
N ASP A 172 7.46 9.72 15.42
CA ASP A 172 8.72 9.55 16.16
C ASP A 172 8.79 8.16 16.84
N VAL A 173 9.01 7.12 16.07
CA VAL A 173 9.15 5.74 16.56
C VAL A 173 10.29 5.62 17.57
N GLY A 174 11.32 6.47 17.43
CA GLY A 174 12.47 6.50 18.34
C GLY A 174 12.15 6.88 19.79
N ALA A 175 11.00 7.53 20.03
CA ALA A 175 10.50 7.87 21.36
C ALA A 175 9.82 6.70 22.09
N GLY A 176 9.65 5.53 21.44
CA GLY A 176 9.01 4.36 22.01
C GLY A 176 9.61 3.89 23.32
N ARG A 177 8.76 3.53 24.29
CA ARG A 177 9.09 3.18 25.68
C ARG A 177 8.99 1.69 26.01
N THR A 178 8.44 0.88 25.09
CA THR A 178 8.37 -0.59 25.26
C THR A 178 9.77 -1.14 25.53
N LYS A 179 9.92 -1.90 26.62
CA LYS A 179 11.20 -2.43 27.11
C LYS A 179 11.33 -3.91 26.82
N ALA A 180 12.56 -4.35 26.63
CA ALA A 180 12.95 -5.75 26.50
C ALA A 180 14.07 -6.09 27.47
N VAL A 181 13.87 -7.10 28.33
CA VAL A 181 14.81 -7.58 29.32
C VAL A 181 15.18 -9.01 29.00
N GLN A 182 16.48 -9.27 28.76
CA GLN A 182 16.99 -10.60 28.45
C GLN A 182 16.91 -11.51 29.65
N GLN A 183 16.49 -12.75 29.45
CA GLN A 183 16.41 -13.78 30.48
C GLN A 183 17.61 -14.73 30.40
N ALA A 184 17.81 -15.52 31.47
CA ALA A 184 18.92 -16.46 31.55
C ALA A 184 18.85 -17.60 30.52
N ASP A 185 17.64 -17.92 30.03
CA ASP A 185 17.38 -18.93 28.99
C ASP A 185 17.53 -18.41 27.55
N GLY A 186 17.94 -17.15 27.41
CA GLY A 186 18.11 -16.51 26.09
C GLY A 186 16.84 -15.86 25.53
N THR A 187 15.67 -16.09 26.14
CA THR A 187 14.43 -15.38 25.78
C THR A 187 14.43 -13.93 26.27
N TRP A 188 13.42 -13.18 25.91
CA TRP A 188 13.25 -11.80 26.32
C TRP A 188 11.86 -11.58 26.92
N HIS A 189 11.79 -10.87 28.03
CA HIS A 189 10.52 -10.37 28.58
C HIS A 189 10.28 -8.95 28.06
N ILE A 190 9.14 -8.79 27.37
CA ILE A 190 8.76 -7.52 26.77
C ILE A 190 7.65 -6.89 27.62
N THR A 191 7.79 -5.59 27.90
CA THR A 191 6.78 -4.84 28.68
C THR A 191 6.49 -3.49 28.03
N GLY A 192 5.22 -3.22 27.78
CA GLY A 192 4.74 -1.96 27.19
C GLY A 192 3.38 -2.07 26.55
N THR A 193 2.92 -0.95 25.99
CA THR A 193 1.63 -0.87 25.29
C THR A 193 1.84 -0.38 23.87
N LYS A 194 1.34 -1.14 22.89
CA LYS A 194 1.33 -0.78 21.49
C LYS A 194 -0.07 -0.35 21.08
N ARG A 195 -0.16 0.64 20.20
CA ARG A 195 -1.44 1.22 19.79
C ARG A 195 -1.56 1.28 18.26
N TYR A 196 -2.80 1.27 17.78
CA TYR A 196 -3.13 1.25 16.35
C TYR A 196 -2.58 0.02 15.61
N ILE A 197 -2.56 -1.13 16.27
CA ILE A 197 -2.01 -2.36 15.72
C ILE A 197 -3.05 -3.04 14.84
N THR A 198 -2.76 -3.10 13.55
CA THR A 198 -3.61 -3.75 12.55
C THR A 198 -3.56 -5.27 12.71
N SER A 199 -4.73 -5.92 12.67
CA SER A 199 -4.88 -7.38 12.76
C SER A 199 -4.28 -7.98 14.02
N GLY A 200 -4.37 -7.27 15.16
CA GLY A 200 -3.78 -7.70 16.43
C GLY A 200 -4.26 -9.08 16.90
N ASP A 201 -5.47 -9.45 16.51
CA ASP A 201 -6.06 -10.78 16.70
C ASP A 201 -7.22 -11.02 15.72
N ALA A 202 -7.55 -12.28 15.46
CA ALA A 202 -8.72 -12.73 14.72
C ALA A 202 -9.06 -14.17 15.08
N ASP A 203 -10.35 -14.51 15.11
CA ASP A 203 -10.86 -15.81 15.54
C ASP A 203 -10.64 -16.96 14.52
N PHE A 204 -10.10 -16.66 13.36
CA PHE A 204 -9.65 -17.65 12.39
C PHE A 204 -8.12 -17.91 12.44
N TYR A 205 -7.38 -17.21 13.26
CA TYR A 205 -5.97 -17.48 13.48
C TYR A 205 -5.77 -18.46 14.63
N PRO A 206 -5.13 -19.60 14.41
CA PRO A 206 -4.71 -20.49 15.52
C PRO A 206 -3.74 -19.80 16.47
N ASN A 207 -2.83 -18.98 15.93
CA ASN A 207 -1.86 -18.18 16.65
C ASN A 207 -1.58 -16.87 15.92
N VAL A 208 -0.98 -15.89 16.60
CA VAL A 208 -0.48 -14.64 16.00
C VAL A 208 0.96 -14.43 16.44
N VAL A 209 1.85 -14.13 15.51
CA VAL A 209 3.24 -13.74 15.81
C VAL A 209 3.38 -12.24 15.66
N HIS A 210 3.65 -11.56 16.75
CA HIS A 210 3.81 -10.12 16.78
C HIS A 210 5.28 -9.73 16.56
N PHE A 211 5.55 -8.92 15.55
CA PHE A 211 6.86 -8.33 15.26
C PHE A 211 6.95 -6.99 15.99
N VAL A 212 7.58 -6.98 17.15
CA VAL A 212 7.53 -5.86 18.10
C VAL A 212 8.86 -5.14 18.17
N LEU A 213 8.85 -3.82 17.92
CA LEU A 213 9.99 -2.96 18.25
C LEU A 213 9.98 -2.65 19.75
N ALA A 214 11.08 -2.97 20.42
CA ALA A 214 11.28 -2.65 21.83
C ALA A 214 12.73 -2.23 22.09
N ARG A 215 12.93 -1.45 23.15
CA ARG A 215 14.22 -0.99 23.60
C ARG A 215 14.77 -1.98 24.63
N ARG A 216 15.93 -2.59 24.35
CA ARG A 216 16.57 -3.43 25.35
C ARG A 216 16.95 -2.60 26.57
N GLU A 217 16.99 -3.21 27.72
CA GLU A 217 17.52 -2.58 28.94
C GLU A 217 18.94 -2.09 28.71
N GLY A 218 19.23 -0.83 29.11
CA GLY A 218 20.50 -0.16 28.84
C GLY A 218 20.71 0.30 27.38
N GLY A 219 19.70 0.14 26.48
CA GLY A 219 19.75 0.65 25.12
C GLY A 219 19.69 2.18 25.05
N GLY A 220 20.45 2.78 24.10
CA GLY A 220 20.48 4.23 23.88
C GLY A 220 19.14 4.80 23.39
N PRO A 221 19.01 6.14 23.38
CA PRO A 221 17.81 6.83 22.89
C PRO A 221 17.68 6.73 21.36
N GLY A 222 16.50 7.11 20.86
CA GLY A 222 16.20 7.16 19.43
C GLY A 222 16.05 5.78 18.79
N THR A 223 16.00 5.76 17.47
CA THR A 223 15.75 4.54 16.69
C THR A 223 16.88 3.51 16.78
N LYS A 224 18.12 3.96 16.99
CA LYS A 224 19.30 3.09 17.14
C LYS A 224 19.30 2.26 18.45
N GLY A 225 18.43 2.58 19.39
CA GLY A 225 18.25 1.79 20.62
C GLY A 225 17.21 0.68 20.50
N LEU A 226 16.50 0.59 19.38
CA LEU A 226 15.41 -0.36 19.17
C LEU A 226 15.91 -1.67 18.55
N SER A 227 15.33 -2.77 19.01
CA SER A 227 15.54 -4.13 18.49
C SER A 227 14.19 -4.73 18.11
N LEU A 228 14.18 -5.74 17.23
CA LEU A 228 12.97 -6.40 16.75
C LEU A 228 12.80 -7.75 17.44
N PHE A 229 11.60 -8.02 17.94
CA PHE A 229 11.27 -9.25 18.67
C PHE A 229 10.07 -9.94 18.04
N LEU A 230 10.13 -11.28 17.96
CA LEU A 230 8.99 -12.15 17.63
C LEU A 230 8.31 -12.57 18.93
N ILE A 231 7.04 -12.23 19.10
CA ILE A 231 6.26 -12.51 20.31
C ILE A 231 4.99 -13.27 19.88
N PRO A 232 4.89 -14.58 20.13
CA PRO A 232 3.68 -15.33 19.79
C PRO A 232 2.57 -15.05 20.82
N LYS A 233 1.30 -15.06 20.35
CA LYS A 233 0.11 -14.95 21.23
C LYS A 233 -0.01 -16.16 22.16
N PHE A 234 0.28 -17.35 21.64
CA PHE A 234 0.41 -18.59 22.41
C PHE A 234 1.80 -19.14 22.24
N MET A 235 2.40 -19.57 23.35
CA MET A 235 3.64 -20.35 23.30
C MET A 235 3.39 -21.65 22.54
N PHE A 236 4.41 -22.21 21.95
CA PHE A 236 4.29 -23.43 21.15
C PHE A 236 5.59 -24.24 21.19
N ASP A 237 5.48 -25.50 20.87
CA ASP A 237 6.64 -26.35 20.64
C ASP A 237 7.28 -26.04 19.28
N PHE A 238 8.58 -25.76 19.25
CA PHE A 238 9.28 -25.34 18.02
C PHE A 238 9.34 -26.44 16.96
N GLU A 239 9.33 -27.72 17.34
CA GLU A 239 9.41 -28.82 16.36
C GLU A 239 8.05 -29.12 15.76
N THR A 240 7.01 -29.18 16.58
CA THR A 240 5.67 -29.62 16.16
C THR A 240 4.71 -28.48 15.88
N GLY A 241 4.98 -27.28 16.42
CA GLY A 241 4.06 -26.15 16.41
C GLY A 241 2.79 -26.41 17.23
N GLU A 242 2.82 -27.38 18.19
CA GLU A 242 1.72 -27.61 19.12
C GLU A 242 1.58 -26.44 20.08
N MET A 243 0.34 -25.96 20.27
CA MET A 243 0.06 -24.78 21.10
C MET A 243 0.20 -25.11 22.57
N GLY A 244 0.95 -24.27 23.27
CA GLY A 244 1.09 -24.28 24.72
C GLY A 244 0.19 -23.24 25.39
N LYS A 245 0.65 -22.73 26.53
CA LYS A 245 -0.04 -21.70 27.30
C LYS A 245 -0.12 -20.38 26.53
N ARG A 246 -1.09 -19.55 26.89
CA ARG A 246 -1.12 -18.15 26.44
C ARG A 246 0.12 -17.41 26.92
N ASN A 247 0.64 -16.56 26.06
CA ASN A 247 1.74 -15.64 26.37
C ASN A 247 1.16 -14.32 26.90
N GLY A 248 1.97 -13.51 27.57
CA GLY A 248 1.58 -12.22 28.14
C GLY A 248 1.28 -11.13 27.11
N VAL A 249 0.48 -11.46 26.08
CA VAL A 249 0.08 -10.56 25.00
C VAL A 249 -1.45 -10.52 24.90
N TYR A 250 -2.02 -9.32 25.14
CA TYR A 250 -3.47 -9.14 25.19
C TYR A 250 -3.92 -7.94 24.35
N VAL A 251 -4.96 -8.13 23.55
CA VAL A 251 -5.70 -7.03 22.96
C VAL A 251 -6.59 -6.44 24.07
N THR A 252 -6.36 -5.19 24.45
CA THR A 252 -7.06 -4.50 25.52
C THR A 252 -8.16 -3.58 25.02
N ALA A 253 -8.03 -3.08 23.77
CA ALA A 253 -9.06 -2.26 23.14
C ALA A 253 -9.02 -2.42 21.61
N LEU A 254 -10.16 -2.14 20.96
CA LEU A 254 -10.25 -1.87 19.52
C LEU A 254 -10.53 -0.38 19.34
N GLU A 255 -9.87 0.21 18.35
CA GLU A 255 -10.14 1.60 17.98
C GLU A 255 -11.49 1.72 17.25
N ASP A 256 -12.32 2.66 17.68
CA ASP A 256 -13.53 3.07 16.97
C ASP A 256 -13.11 3.98 15.79
N LYS A 257 -13.38 3.53 14.56
CA LYS A 257 -12.77 4.12 13.37
C LYS A 257 -13.80 4.67 12.39
N MET A 258 -13.36 5.60 11.57
CA MET A 258 -14.11 6.16 10.44
C MET A 258 -14.46 5.10 9.38
N GLY A 259 -13.57 4.12 9.12
CA GLY A 259 -13.72 3.09 8.11
C GLY A 259 -12.82 1.88 8.38
N LEU A 260 -12.82 0.91 7.46
CA LEU A 260 -12.15 -0.38 7.63
C LEU A 260 -12.51 -1.07 8.95
N ASN A 261 -13.79 -1.04 9.32
CA ASN A 261 -14.24 -1.49 10.65
C ASN A 261 -14.06 -3.00 10.87
N VAL A 262 -14.04 -3.80 9.81
CA VAL A 262 -13.75 -5.24 9.90
C VAL A 262 -12.27 -5.51 10.16
N SER A 263 -11.35 -4.59 9.81
CA SER A 263 -9.94 -4.71 10.14
C SER A 263 -9.73 -4.30 11.60
N ALA A 264 -9.48 -5.26 12.48
CA ALA A 264 -9.23 -5.01 13.90
C ALA A 264 -7.99 -4.12 14.07
N THR A 265 -8.18 -2.92 14.58
CA THR A 265 -7.09 -2.00 14.93
C THR A 265 -7.00 -1.95 16.45
N CYS A 266 -5.95 -2.54 17.00
CA CYS A 266 -5.87 -2.94 18.38
C CYS A 266 -4.95 -2.03 19.20
N GLU A 267 -5.31 -1.82 20.46
CA GLU A 267 -4.35 -1.58 21.52
C GLU A 267 -3.89 -2.94 22.05
N VAL A 268 -2.57 -3.15 22.12
CA VAL A 268 -1.97 -4.41 22.55
C VAL A 268 -1.10 -4.16 23.77
N ASN A 269 -1.42 -4.82 24.86
CA ASN A 269 -0.62 -4.79 26.08
C ASN A 269 0.33 -6.00 26.12
N LEU A 270 1.57 -5.74 26.50
CA LEU A 270 2.65 -6.71 26.61
C LEU A 270 3.17 -6.74 28.05
N GLY A 271 3.10 -7.90 28.68
CA GLY A 271 3.77 -8.17 29.95
C GLY A 271 3.15 -7.54 31.20
N GLU A 272 1.86 -7.14 31.16
CA GLU A 272 1.18 -6.53 32.32
C GLU A 272 0.71 -7.60 33.32
N HIS A 273 0.07 -8.65 32.84
CA HIS A 273 -0.50 -9.70 33.70
C HIS A 273 0.45 -10.87 33.92
N GLU A 274 1.19 -11.23 32.89
CA GLU A 274 2.20 -12.26 32.87
C GLU A 274 3.30 -11.91 31.86
N PRO A 275 4.51 -12.45 31.96
CA PRO A 275 5.59 -12.12 31.04
C PRO A 275 5.21 -12.34 29.58
N ALA A 276 5.37 -11.30 28.74
CA ALA A 276 5.33 -11.46 27.30
C ALA A 276 6.70 -11.96 26.82
N VAL A 277 6.79 -13.25 26.59
CA VAL A 277 8.03 -13.92 26.16
C VAL A 277 8.21 -13.72 24.66
N GLY A 278 9.39 -13.23 24.27
CA GLY A 278 9.74 -12.97 22.89
C GLY A 278 11.16 -13.45 22.54
N TYR A 279 11.41 -13.52 21.25
CA TYR A 279 12.67 -13.97 20.65
C TYR A 279 13.26 -12.81 19.84
N LEU A 280 14.51 -12.43 20.07
CA LEU A 280 15.19 -11.40 19.30
C LEU A 280 15.34 -11.86 17.85
N LEU A 281 14.81 -11.10 16.90
CA LEU A 281 15.00 -11.35 15.47
C LEU A 281 16.25 -10.60 14.99
N GLY A 282 17.21 -11.33 14.43
CA GLY A 282 18.49 -10.76 14.00
C GLY A 282 19.32 -10.18 15.17
N ASP A 283 19.94 -9.01 14.97
CA ASP A 283 20.84 -8.39 15.93
C ASP A 283 20.19 -7.28 16.76
N VAL A 284 20.69 -7.10 18.00
CA VAL A 284 20.31 -5.95 18.84
C VAL A 284 20.64 -4.63 18.15
N HIS A 285 19.79 -3.62 18.37
CA HIS A 285 19.94 -2.27 17.80
C HIS A 285 19.77 -2.16 16.28
N GLN A 286 19.37 -3.25 15.60
CA GLN A 286 19.05 -3.27 14.17
C GLN A 286 17.53 -3.30 13.88
N GLY A 287 16.72 -3.18 14.92
CA GLY A 287 15.26 -3.39 14.80
C GLY A 287 14.58 -2.54 13.74
N ILE A 288 15.00 -1.28 13.57
CA ILE A 288 14.45 -0.40 12.54
C ILE A 288 14.84 -0.88 11.13
N ALA A 289 16.11 -1.23 10.91
CA ALA A 289 16.57 -1.71 9.59
C ALA A 289 15.88 -3.02 9.19
N GLN A 290 15.67 -3.93 10.16
CA GLN A 290 14.96 -5.18 9.96
C GLN A 290 13.46 -4.95 9.70
N MET A 291 12.83 -4.03 10.45
CA MET A 291 11.43 -3.67 10.27
C MET A 291 11.17 -2.97 8.92
N PHE A 292 12.18 -2.30 8.35
CA PHE A 292 12.05 -1.69 7.02
C PHE A 292 11.72 -2.73 5.93
N LYS A 293 12.14 -3.99 6.07
CA LYS A 293 11.74 -5.06 5.14
C LYS A 293 10.23 -5.30 5.13
N VAL A 294 9.58 -5.17 6.29
CA VAL A 294 8.11 -5.22 6.41
C VAL A 294 7.49 -3.92 5.88
N ILE A 295 8.08 -2.76 6.21
CA ILE A 295 7.56 -1.44 5.84
C ILE A 295 7.58 -1.23 4.32
N GLU A 296 8.57 -1.72 3.59
CA GLU A 296 8.64 -1.67 2.12
C GLU A 296 7.43 -2.36 1.49
N PHE A 297 7.12 -3.58 1.93
CA PHE A 297 5.92 -4.31 1.51
C PHE A 297 4.63 -3.55 1.88
N ALA A 298 4.55 -3.07 3.12
CA ALA A 298 3.38 -2.33 3.61
C ALA A 298 3.14 -1.03 2.83
N ARG A 299 4.19 -0.27 2.48
CA ARG A 299 4.07 0.94 1.65
C ARG A 299 3.52 0.64 0.26
N MET A 300 4.01 -0.41 -0.38
CA MET A 300 3.50 -0.85 -1.68
C MET A 300 2.05 -1.28 -1.58
N MET A 301 1.68 -2.05 -0.55
CA MET A 301 0.29 -2.44 -0.28
C MET A 301 -0.63 -1.24 -0.10
N VAL A 302 -0.22 -0.25 0.70
CA VAL A 302 -1.04 0.95 0.96
C VAL A 302 -1.27 1.77 -0.30
N GLY A 303 -0.22 2.01 -1.09
CA GLY A 303 -0.34 2.69 -2.37
C GLY A 303 -1.24 1.94 -3.35
N THR A 304 -1.05 0.63 -3.46
CA THR A 304 -1.89 -0.24 -4.30
C THR A 304 -3.35 -0.21 -3.86
N LYS A 305 -3.62 -0.30 -2.54
CA LYS A 305 -4.97 -0.19 -1.97
C LYS A 305 -5.64 1.14 -2.33
N ALA A 306 -4.94 2.24 -2.15
CA ALA A 306 -5.47 3.57 -2.44
C ALA A 306 -5.88 3.70 -3.91
N ILE A 307 -5.05 3.24 -4.82
CA ILE A 307 -5.27 3.27 -6.27
C ILE A 307 -6.41 2.32 -6.66
N ALA A 308 -6.43 1.11 -6.10
CA ALA A 308 -7.49 0.14 -6.31
C ALA A 308 -8.87 0.67 -5.88
N THR A 309 -8.92 1.38 -4.73
CA THR A 309 -10.14 2.00 -4.24
C THR A 309 -10.62 3.13 -5.17
N LEU A 310 -9.70 3.97 -5.70
CA LEU A 310 -10.06 4.99 -6.70
C LEU A 310 -10.58 4.35 -7.99
N SER A 311 -9.93 3.29 -8.47
CA SER A 311 -10.38 2.54 -9.65
C SER A 311 -11.79 1.97 -9.45
N ALA A 312 -12.07 1.36 -8.30
CA ALA A 312 -13.40 0.88 -7.93
C ALA A 312 -14.43 2.04 -7.88
N GLY A 313 -14.05 3.18 -7.27
CA GLY A 313 -14.88 4.39 -7.23
C GLY A 313 -15.21 4.94 -8.62
N TYR A 314 -14.22 4.99 -9.51
CA TYR A 314 -14.43 5.37 -10.90
C TYR A 314 -15.39 4.43 -11.63
N MET A 315 -15.22 3.11 -11.49
CA MET A 315 -16.10 2.13 -12.14
C MET A 315 -17.55 2.27 -11.67
N GLN A 316 -17.77 2.48 -10.38
CA GLN A 316 -19.09 2.73 -9.79
C GLN A 316 -19.67 4.07 -10.28
N ALA A 317 -18.90 5.16 -10.28
CA ALA A 317 -19.33 6.45 -10.77
C ALA A 317 -19.70 6.41 -12.27
N LEU A 318 -18.92 5.70 -13.08
CA LEU A 318 -19.18 5.51 -14.51
C LEU A 318 -20.47 4.73 -14.74
N SER A 319 -20.71 3.64 -14.01
CA SER A 319 -21.95 2.86 -14.10
C SER A 319 -23.16 3.72 -13.74
N TYR A 320 -23.10 4.40 -12.60
CA TYR A 320 -24.16 5.30 -12.15
C TYR A 320 -24.45 6.40 -13.18
N ALA A 321 -23.41 7.03 -13.74
CA ALA A 321 -23.56 8.11 -14.70
C ALA A 321 -24.20 7.66 -16.03
N LYS A 322 -24.04 6.40 -16.43
CA LYS A 322 -24.66 5.81 -17.62
C LYS A 322 -26.15 5.50 -17.42
N GLU A 323 -26.59 5.29 -16.19
CA GLU A 323 -27.95 4.86 -15.86
C GLU A 323 -28.79 6.00 -15.30
N ARG A 324 -28.24 6.88 -14.48
CA ARG A 324 -28.95 7.98 -13.83
C ARG A 324 -29.41 9.02 -14.83
N VAL A 325 -30.72 9.19 -14.97
CA VAL A 325 -31.35 10.21 -15.81
C VAL A 325 -31.67 11.44 -14.96
N GLN A 326 -31.15 12.62 -15.37
CA GLN A 326 -31.42 13.90 -14.71
C GLN A 326 -31.11 15.08 -15.64
N GLY A 327 -32.03 16.03 -15.76
CA GLY A 327 -31.88 17.22 -16.61
C GLY A 327 -32.02 16.94 -18.11
N GLY A 328 -32.26 17.98 -18.91
CA GLY A 328 -32.28 17.92 -20.37
C GLY A 328 -30.86 18.05 -20.96
N ASP A 329 -30.70 17.68 -22.23
CA ASP A 329 -29.45 17.92 -22.95
C ASP A 329 -29.16 19.43 -23.03
N MET A 330 -27.94 19.83 -22.68
CA MET A 330 -27.49 21.22 -22.67
C MET A 330 -27.67 21.90 -24.05
N LYS A 331 -27.60 21.16 -25.14
CA LYS A 331 -27.81 21.68 -26.51
C LYS A 331 -29.21 22.25 -26.74
N VAL A 332 -30.17 21.76 -25.98
CA VAL A 332 -31.60 22.13 -26.06
C VAL A 332 -32.12 22.65 -24.71
N MET A 333 -31.27 23.22 -23.89
CA MET A 333 -31.59 23.66 -22.53
C MET A 333 -32.74 24.65 -22.42
N ASN A 334 -33.03 25.39 -23.50
CA ASN A 334 -34.13 26.36 -23.57
C ASN A 334 -35.50 25.67 -23.84
N ASP A 335 -35.51 24.46 -24.35
CA ASP A 335 -36.71 23.66 -24.54
C ASP A 335 -37.04 22.86 -23.26
N LYS A 336 -38.03 23.36 -22.51
CA LYS A 336 -38.49 22.71 -21.27
C LYS A 336 -39.18 21.36 -21.52
N ALA A 337 -39.61 21.07 -22.75
CA ALA A 337 -40.23 19.81 -23.15
C ALA A 337 -39.20 18.77 -23.61
N SER A 338 -37.91 19.15 -23.71
CA SER A 338 -36.86 18.23 -24.16
C SER A 338 -36.75 16.99 -23.24
N PRO A 339 -36.52 15.81 -23.81
CA PRO A 339 -36.32 14.59 -23.02
C PRO A 339 -35.17 14.72 -22.03
N ARG A 340 -35.33 14.11 -20.83
CA ARG A 340 -34.24 13.99 -19.85
C ARG A 340 -33.19 13.02 -20.36
N VAL A 341 -31.94 13.31 -20.06
CA VAL A 341 -30.81 12.49 -20.49
C VAL A 341 -30.07 11.87 -19.29
N THR A 342 -29.29 10.82 -19.57
CA THR A 342 -28.37 10.27 -18.55
C THR A 342 -27.29 11.30 -18.20
N ILE A 343 -26.89 11.34 -16.93
CA ILE A 343 -25.97 12.40 -16.45
C ILE A 343 -24.59 12.38 -17.12
N ILE A 344 -24.16 11.25 -17.70
CA ILE A 344 -22.94 11.19 -18.51
C ILE A 344 -22.98 12.14 -19.73
N LYS A 345 -24.17 12.61 -20.15
CA LYS A 345 -24.31 13.60 -21.22
C LYS A 345 -23.94 15.02 -20.79
N HIS A 346 -23.92 15.30 -19.49
CA HIS A 346 -23.55 16.62 -19.00
C HIS A 346 -22.02 16.82 -19.04
N PRO A 347 -21.56 17.98 -19.56
CA PRO A 347 -20.12 18.22 -19.80
C PRO A 347 -19.26 18.08 -18.54
N ASP A 348 -19.70 18.61 -17.39
CA ASP A 348 -18.91 18.55 -16.15
C ASP A 348 -18.83 17.14 -15.57
N VAL A 349 -19.89 16.34 -15.67
CA VAL A 349 -19.85 14.91 -15.28
C VAL A 349 -18.86 14.15 -16.17
N ARG A 350 -18.81 14.44 -17.47
CA ARG A 350 -17.82 13.85 -18.38
C ARG A 350 -16.39 14.26 -18.02
N ARG A 351 -16.15 15.55 -17.72
CA ARG A 351 -14.86 16.02 -17.22
C ARG A 351 -14.44 15.25 -15.96
N SER A 352 -15.33 15.16 -14.98
CA SER A 352 -15.09 14.43 -13.73
C SER A 352 -14.73 12.96 -13.98
N LEU A 353 -15.49 12.26 -14.82
CA LEU A 353 -15.19 10.87 -15.17
C LEU A 353 -13.85 10.72 -15.91
N MET A 354 -13.48 11.67 -16.76
CA MET A 354 -12.18 11.66 -17.44
C MET A 354 -11.03 11.85 -16.45
N VAL A 355 -11.17 12.77 -15.49
CA VAL A 355 -10.17 12.98 -14.43
C VAL A 355 -10.01 11.70 -13.61
N GLN A 356 -11.11 11.09 -13.14
CA GLN A 356 -11.07 9.84 -12.37
C GLN A 356 -10.36 8.72 -13.17
N LYS A 357 -10.72 8.55 -14.44
CA LYS A 357 -10.11 7.56 -15.33
C LYS A 357 -8.61 7.78 -15.47
N SER A 358 -8.21 9.01 -15.79
CA SER A 358 -6.81 9.36 -16.02
C SER A 358 -5.93 9.05 -14.82
N TYR A 359 -6.38 9.46 -13.62
CA TYR A 359 -5.62 9.19 -12.40
C TYR A 359 -5.65 7.71 -12.00
N SER A 360 -6.78 7.01 -12.17
CA SER A 360 -6.86 5.57 -11.87
C SER A 360 -5.89 4.76 -12.72
N GLU A 361 -5.87 5.00 -14.04
CA GLU A 361 -5.01 4.29 -14.99
C GLU A 361 -3.53 4.70 -14.83
N GLY A 362 -3.24 6.01 -14.68
CA GLY A 362 -1.87 6.47 -14.49
C GLY A 362 -1.24 6.03 -13.18
N MET A 363 -2.00 6.00 -12.10
CA MET A 363 -1.48 5.51 -10.83
C MET A 363 -1.36 3.98 -10.80
N ARG A 364 -2.23 3.23 -11.50
CA ARG A 364 -2.02 1.80 -11.77
C ARG A 364 -0.69 1.58 -12.49
N ALA A 365 -0.43 2.36 -13.54
CA ALA A 365 0.82 2.29 -14.26
C ALA A 365 2.02 2.60 -13.35
N LEU A 366 1.93 3.55 -12.41
CA LEU A 366 2.96 3.82 -11.40
C LEU A 366 3.21 2.61 -10.48
N VAL A 367 2.14 1.98 -9.96
CA VAL A 367 2.25 0.78 -9.10
C VAL A 367 2.92 -0.35 -9.87
N LEU A 368 2.43 -0.68 -11.06
CA LEU A 368 2.95 -1.78 -11.85
C LEU A 368 4.36 -1.51 -12.40
N TYR A 369 4.71 -0.25 -12.66
CA TYR A 369 6.08 0.14 -12.95
C TYR A 369 7.00 -0.10 -11.74
N THR A 370 6.60 0.33 -10.56
CA THR A 370 7.39 0.06 -9.34
C THR A 370 7.53 -1.44 -9.10
N ALA A 371 6.47 -2.21 -9.31
CA ALA A 371 6.50 -3.67 -9.23
C ALA A 371 7.42 -4.29 -10.30
N SER A 372 7.47 -3.73 -11.52
CA SER A 372 8.38 -4.20 -12.56
C SER A 372 9.85 -3.94 -12.22
N ILE A 373 10.17 -2.91 -11.45
CA ILE A 373 11.52 -2.71 -10.90
C ILE A 373 11.84 -3.80 -9.88
N GLN A 374 10.87 -4.25 -9.09
CA GLN A 374 11.05 -5.40 -8.19
C GLN A 374 11.31 -6.70 -8.99
N ASP A 375 10.64 -6.90 -10.15
CA ASP A 375 10.98 -8.01 -11.06
C ASP A 375 12.46 -7.94 -11.47
N GLU A 376 12.95 -6.75 -11.86
CA GLU A 376 14.33 -6.54 -12.32
C GLU A 376 15.36 -6.75 -11.20
N ILE A 377 15.01 -6.43 -9.94
CA ILE A 377 15.85 -6.74 -8.77
C ILE A 377 16.04 -8.25 -8.67
N GLU A 378 14.96 -9.02 -8.68
CA GLU A 378 15.01 -10.48 -8.54
C GLU A 378 15.73 -11.15 -9.73
N VAL A 379 15.53 -10.64 -10.94
CA VAL A 379 16.25 -11.11 -12.14
C VAL A 379 17.75 -10.84 -12.04
N ALA A 380 18.15 -9.64 -11.59
CA ALA A 380 19.55 -9.28 -11.41
C ALA A 380 20.21 -10.12 -10.30
N GLU A 381 19.54 -10.32 -9.18
CA GLU A 381 20.01 -11.18 -8.08
C GLU A 381 20.18 -12.63 -8.53
N ALA A 382 19.23 -13.19 -9.29
CA ALA A 382 19.30 -14.53 -9.84
C ALA A 382 20.45 -14.71 -10.87
N ALA A 383 20.80 -13.63 -11.56
CA ALA A 383 21.94 -13.59 -12.48
C ALA A 383 23.29 -13.30 -11.77
N GLY A 384 23.29 -12.95 -10.48
CA GLY A 384 24.47 -12.53 -9.73
C GLY A 384 24.99 -11.14 -10.10
N ASP A 385 24.19 -10.32 -10.80
CA ASP A 385 24.51 -8.94 -11.20
C ASP A 385 24.19 -7.96 -10.05
N LYS A 386 25.16 -7.85 -9.13
CA LYS A 386 25.02 -7.03 -7.92
C LYS A 386 24.89 -5.54 -8.21
N ASP A 387 25.54 -5.03 -9.26
CA ASP A 387 25.53 -3.61 -9.59
C ASP A 387 24.15 -3.22 -10.12
N ARG A 388 23.59 -4.00 -11.04
CA ARG A 388 22.23 -3.81 -11.53
C ARG A 388 21.19 -3.95 -10.40
N ALA A 389 21.32 -4.95 -9.56
CA ALA A 389 20.43 -5.12 -8.40
C ALA A 389 20.45 -3.88 -7.50
N ALA A 390 21.64 -3.34 -7.18
CA ALA A 390 21.78 -2.16 -6.35
C ALA A 390 21.14 -0.90 -6.98
N ASP A 391 21.31 -0.69 -8.30
CA ASP A 391 20.69 0.43 -9.01
C ASP A 391 19.16 0.30 -9.02
N MET A 392 18.62 -0.91 -9.22
CA MET A 392 17.17 -1.16 -9.20
C MET A 392 16.60 -1.03 -7.78
N ILE A 393 17.30 -1.46 -6.74
CA ILE A 393 16.92 -1.25 -5.33
C ILE A 393 16.83 0.25 -5.03
N ALA A 394 17.82 1.05 -5.46
CA ALA A 394 17.78 2.49 -5.25
C ALA A 394 16.59 3.17 -5.95
N LEU A 395 16.24 2.71 -7.15
CA LEU A 395 15.06 3.20 -7.87
C LEU A 395 13.75 2.76 -7.20
N ASN A 396 13.64 1.51 -6.73
CA ASN A 396 12.49 1.03 -5.96
C ASN A 396 12.29 1.87 -4.69
N ASP A 397 13.36 2.12 -3.93
CA ASP A 397 13.34 2.95 -2.72
C ASP A 397 12.87 4.39 -3.00
N LEU A 398 13.25 4.95 -4.15
CA LEU A 398 12.80 6.27 -4.60
C LEU A 398 11.30 6.28 -4.93
N LEU A 399 10.77 5.21 -5.55
CA LEU A 399 9.39 5.14 -6.01
C LEU A 399 8.39 4.81 -4.89
N LEU A 400 8.78 4.03 -3.86
CA LEU A 400 7.88 3.62 -2.79
C LEU A 400 7.20 4.78 -2.04
N PRO A 401 7.89 5.87 -1.64
CA PRO A 401 7.25 7.06 -1.07
C PRO A 401 6.27 7.72 -2.03
N VAL A 402 6.52 7.68 -3.34
CA VAL A 402 5.62 8.21 -4.37
C VAL A 402 4.37 7.34 -4.47
N VAL A 403 4.53 6.03 -4.64
CA VAL A 403 3.40 5.07 -4.68
C VAL A 403 2.51 5.25 -3.46
N LYS A 404 3.10 5.27 -2.24
CA LYS A 404 2.34 5.41 -1.01
C LYS A 404 1.79 6.81 -0.81
N GLY A 405 2.65 7.83 -0.82
CA GLY A 405 2.26 9.19 -0.43
C GLY A 405 1.38 9.89 -1.48
N TYR A 406 1.84 9.91 -2.71
CA TYR A 406 1.07 10.49 -3.82
C TYR A 406 -0.19 9.68 -4.11
N GLY A 407 -0.07 8.34 -4.21
CA GLY A 407 -1.20 7.46 -4.47
C GLY A 407 -2.32 7.65 -3.45
N SER A 408 -2.01 7.68 -2.16
CA SER A 408 -2.99 7.87 -1.08
C SER A 408 -3.69 9.22 -1.14
N GLU A 409 -2.95 10.32 -1.25
CA GLU A 409 -3.53 11.69 -1.25
C GLU A 409 -4.41 11.94 -2.47
N LYS A 410 -3.93 11.58 -3.66
CA LYS A 410 -4.69 11.77 -4.90
C LYS A 410 -5.94 10.90 -4.92
N SER A 411 -5.83 9.63 -4.53
CA SER A 411 -6.98 8.71 -4.51
C SER A 411 -8.05 9.19 -3.57
N TRP A 412 -7.71 9.54 -2.32
CA TRP A 412 -8.69 10.00 -1.36
C TRP A 412 -9.37 11.32 -1.80
N THR A 413 -8.59 12.26 -2.30
CA THR A 413 -9.11 13.53 -2.81
C THR A 413 -10.10 13.29 -3.93
N LEU A 414 -9.74 12.50 -4.94
CA LEU A 414 -10.57 12.24 -6.12
C LEU A 414 -11.80 11.39 -5.80
N LEU A 415 -11.70 10.45 -4.86
CA LEU A 415 -12.87 9.70 -4.37
C LEU A 415 -13.94 10.63 -3.80
N GLY A 416 -13.56 11.62 -2.99
CA GLY A 416 -14.49 12.56 -2.39
C GLY A 416 -14.99 13.62 -3.39
N THR A 417 -14.07 14.25 -4.12
CA THR A 417 -14.38 15.41 -4.97
C THR A 417 -14.98 15.05 -6.33
N GLU A 418 -14.70 13.84 -6.86
CA GLU A 418 -15.12 13.44 -8.18
C GLU A 418 -16.02 12.20 -8.15
N SER A 419 -15.58 11.08 -7.52
CA SER A 419 -16.34 9.83 -7.58
C SER A 419 -17.65 9.93 -6.78
N LEU A 420 -17.60 10.31 -5.52
CA LEU A 420 -18.80 10.50 -4.70
C LEU A 420 -19.68 11.62 -5.25
N GLN A 421 -19.05 12.73 -5.69
CA GLN A 421 -19.78 13.86 -6.27
C GLN A 421 -20.61 13.47 -7.49
N THR A 422 -20.16 12.51 -8.31
CA THR A 422 -20.90 11.99 -9.47
C THR A 422 -22.25 11.41 -9.08
N PHE A 423 -22.39 10.84 -7.88
CA PHE A 423 -23.66 10.32 -7.37
C PHE A 423 -24.62 11.40 -6.85
N GLY A 424 -24.13 12.63 -6.63
CA GLY A 424 -24.90 13.69 -5.96
C GLY A 424 -25.31 13.26 -4.55
N GLY A 425 -26.53 13.60 -4.12
CA GLY A 425 -27.04 13.24 -2.78
C GLY A 425 -27.06 11.73 -2.49
N ALA A 426 -27.19 10.89 -3.51
CA ALA A 426 -27.16 9.44 -3.35
C ALA A 426 -25.79 8.93 -2.88
N GLY A 427 -24.70 9.60 -3.26
CA GLY A 427 -23.34 9.23 -2.82
C GLY A 427 -23.09 9.43 -1.33
N PHE A 428 -23.93 10.22 -0.65
CA PHE A 428 -23.82 10.46 0.79
C PHE A 428 -24.64 9.46 1.63
N THR A 429 -25.42 8.59 0.97
CA THR A 429 -26.23 7.56 1.64
C THR A 429 -25.51 6.21 1.64
N ARG A 430 -25.86 5.35 2.60
CA ARG A 430 -25.33 3.98 2.70
C ARG A 430 -25.95 3.00 1.67
N ASP A 431 -26.72 3.51 0.73
CA ASP A 431 -27.32 2.70 -0.35
C ASP A 431 -26.29 2.34 -1.44
N TRP A 432 -25.19 3.10 -1.49
CA TRP A 432 -24.12 2.96 -2.48
C TRP A 432 -22.77 2.72 -1.80
N PRO A 433 -21.88 1.93 -2.38
CA PRO A 433 -20.58 1.58 -1.77
C PRO A 433 -19.60 2.76 -1.73
N ILE A 434 -19.87 3.83 -2.48
CA ILE A 434 -18.94 4.96 -2.65
C ILE A 434 -18.65 5.69 -1.31
N GLU A 435 -19.63 5.78 -0.40
CA GLU A 435 -19.41 6.41 0.91
C GLU A 435 -18.41 5.61 1.75
N GLN A 436 -18.49 4.26 1.69
CA GLN A 436 -17.54 3.38 2.37
C GLN A 436 -16.15 3.51 1.75
N TYR A 437 -16.02 3.58 0.41
CA TYR A 437 -14.73 3.79 -0.24
C TYR A 437 -14.03 5.06 0.24
N VAL A 438 -14.77 6.17 0.39
CA VAL A 438 -14.21 7.44 0.88
C VAL A 438 -13.74 7.30 2.33
N ARG A 439 -14.51 6.62 3.20
CA ARG A 439 -14.13 6.40 4.60
C ARG A 439 -12.92 5.47 4.72
N ASP A 440 -12.93 4.36 4.01
CA ASP A 440 -11.88 3.35 4.05
C ASP A 440 -10.55 3.83 3.44
N ALA A 441 -10.62 4.74 2.46
CA ALA A 441 -9.41 5.27 1.81
C ALA A 441 -8.69 6.33 2.65
N LYS A 442 -9.37 6.99 3.62
CA LYS A 442 -8.71 8.07 4.38
C LYS A 442 -7.51 7.60 5.19
N ILE A 443 -7.55 6.39 5.72
CA ILE A 443 -6.45 5.84 6.51
C ILE A 443 -5.15 5.74 5.72
N ASP A 444 -5.22 5.58 4.39
CA ASP A 444 -4.06 5.40 3.52
C ASP A 444 -3.12 6.62 3.54
N THR A 445 -3.63 7.81 3.84
CA THR A 445 -2.81 9.02 4.00
C THR A 445 -2.13 9.12 5.38
N LEU A 446 -2.52 8.29 6.35
CA LEU A 446 -2.14 8.39 7.76
C LEU A 446 -1.18 7.30 8.21
N TYR A 447 -1.54 6.01 8.02
CA TYR A 447 -0.72 4.89 8.50
C TYR A 447 0.49 4.64 7.58
N GLU A 448 1.45 3.82 8.03
CA GLU A 448 2.72 3.53 7.35
C GLU A 448 3.55 4.78 7.02
N GLY A 449 3.46 5.78 7.89
CA GLY A 449 4.02 7.12 7.69
C GLY A 449 3.06 8.04 6.95
N THR A 450 2.72 9.18 7.58
CA THR A 450 1.88 10.21 6.96
C THR A 450 2.47 10.72 5.65
N THR A 451 1.67 11.39 4.82
CA THR A 451 2.16 11.98 3.56
C THR A 451 3.34 12.93 3.78
N ALA A 452 3.37 13.66 4.89
CA ALA A 452 4.52 14.50 5.23
C ALA A 452 5.79 13.66 5.50
N ILE A 453 5.67 12.53 6.19
CA ILE A 453 6.79 11.59 6.40
C ILE A 453 7.26 11.01 5.07
N GLN A 454 6.34 10.66 4.15
CA GLN A 454 6.72 10.19 2.81
C GLN A 454 7.49 11.28 2.03
N GLY A 455 7.06 12.55 2.11
CA GLY A 455 7.75 13.67 1.48
C GLY A 455 9.16 13.90 2.04
N LEU A 456 9.31 13.82 3.37
CA LEU A 456 10.63 13.92 4.02
C LEU A 456 11.53 12.73 3.66
N ASP A 457 10.98 11.51 3.66
CA ASP A 457 11.70 10.29 3.30
C ASP A 457 12.16 10.33 1.82
N PHE A 458 11.25 10.70 0.92
CA PHE A 458 11.56 10.93 -0.48
C PHE A 458 12.72 11.91 -0.68
N PHE A 459 12.68 13.06 -0.02
CA PHE A 459 13.71 14.08 -0.20
C PHE A 459 15.04 13.70 0.47
N PHE A 460 15.03 13.44 1.78
CA PHE A 460 16.27 13.28 2.55
C PHE A 460 16.90 11.89 2.47
N ARG A 461 16.08 10.84 2.35
CA ARG A 461 16.59 9.47 2.40
C ARG A 461 16.80 8.85 1.01
N THR A 462 15.91 9.12 0.05
CA THR A 462 15.97 8.45 -1.25
C THR A 462 16.34 9.38 -2.40
N GLY A 463 15.91 10.65 -2.37
CA GLY A 463 16.14 11.58 -3.47
C GLY A 463 17.54 12.17 -3.56
N VAL A 464 18.21 12.41 -2.40
CA VAL A 464 19.53 13.07 -2.38
C VAL A 464 20.66 12.22 -1.78
N LYS A 465 20.34 11.10 -1.14
CA LYS A 465 21.31 10.26 -0.40
C LYS A 465 22.41 9.68 -1.29
N ASP A 466 22.05 9.22 -2.49
CA ASP A 466 22.97 8.66 -3.49
C ASP A 466 23.58 9.73 -4.43
N GLY A 467 23.57 11.00 -4.00
CA GLY A 467 23.92 12.14 -4.87
C GLY A 467 22.87 12.44 -5.94
N GLY A 468 21.64 11.92 -5.77
CA GLY A 468 20.54 12.09 -6.72
C GLY A 468 20.64 11.18 -7.96
N LYS A 469 21.41 10.09 -7.91
CA LYS A 469 21.62 9.18 -9.05
C LYS A 469 20.30 8.56 -9.53
N ALA A 470 19.52 7.99 -8.62
CA ALA A 470 18.24 7.36 -8.95
C ALA A 470 17.22 8.38 -9.51
N LEU A 471 17.07 9.54 -8.84
CA LEU A 471 16.18 10.61 -9.30
C LEU A 471 16.63 11.17 -10.65
N GLY A 472 17.92 11.40 -10.84
CA GLY A 472 18.50 11.88 -12.10
C GLY A 472 18.36 10.85 -13.24
N GLY A 473 18.46 9.55 -12.94
CA GLY A 473 18.20 8.45 -13.87
C GLY A 473 16.75 8.45 -14.37
N LEU A 474 15.79 8.56 -13.44
CA LEU A 474 14.37 8.68 -13.76
C LEU A 474 14.09 9.95 -14.60
N GLY A 475 14.70 11.09 -14.23
CA GLY A 475 14.59 12.32 -15.01
C GLY A 475 15.10 12.18 -16.45
N LYS A 476 16.20 11.45 -16.68
CA LYS A 476 16.70 11.15 -18.03
C LYS A 476 15.74 10.25 -18.82
N GLU A 477 15.14 9.25 -18.19
CA GLU A 477 14.13 8.40 -18.82
C GLU A 477 12.91 9.22 -19.27
N ILE A 478 12.41 10.12 -18.43
CA ILE A 478 11.31 11.04 -18.74
C ILE A 478 11.68 11.96 -19.92
N ALA A 479 12.87 12.55 -19.89
CA ALA A 479 13.35 13.42 -20.96
C ALA A 479 13.47 12.66 -22.29
N ALA A 480 14.10 11.46 -22.29
CA ALA A 480 14.23 10.63 -23.48
C ALA A 480 12.88 10.26 -24.10
N PHE A 481 11.88 9.94 -23.28
CA PHE A 481 10.52 9.70 -23.76
C PHE A 481 9.91 10.97 -24.36
N ALA A 482 10.03 12.09 -23.69
CA ALA A 482 9.43 13.35 -24.13
C ALA A 482 10.10 13.91 -25.41
N GLU A 483 11.39 13.63 -25.62
CA GLU A 483 12.16 13.98 -26.82
C GLU A 483 11.96 12.96 -27.97
N SER A 484 11.40 11.79 -27.71
CA SER A 484 11.13 10.80 -28.76
C SER A 484 10.12 11.35 -29.77
N GLY A 485 10.36 11.16 -31.03
CA GLY A 485 9.43 11.55 -32.10
C GLY A 485 8.07 10.83 -32.01
N GLY A 486 7.15 11.12 -32.92
CA GLY A 486 5.86 10.44 -33.03
C GLY A 486 4.66 11.30 -32.63
N ALA A 487 3.55 10.66 -32.25
CA ALA A 487 2.31 11.33 -31.85
C ALA A 487 2.46 12.13 -30.53
N ASN A 488 1.51 13.02 -30.26
CA ASN A 488 1.40 13.79 -29.01
C ASN A 488 2.58 14.75 -28.74
N ALA A 489 3.03 15.46 -29.78
CA ALA A 489 4.18 16.38 -29.65
C ALA A 489 3.93 17.53 -28.65
N ALA A 490 2.71 18.06 -28.58
CA ALA A 490 2.35 19.14 -27.66
C ALA A 490 2.40 18.66 -26.20
N GLU A 491 1.92 17.45 -25.96
CA GLU A 491 1.90 16.80 -24.66
C GLU A 491 3.32 16.47 -24.18
N LYS A 492 4.15 15.97 -25.07
CA LYS A 492 5.57 15.69 -24.80
C LYS A 492 6.34 16.98 -24.45
N GLN A 493 6.06 18.09 -25.13
CA GLN A 493 6.64 19.38 -24.77
C GLN A 493 6.15 19.88 -23.39
N ALA A 494 4.88 19.66 -23.06
CA ALA A 494 4.36 19.96 -21.72
C ALA A 494 5.02 19.12 -20.64
N LEU A 495 5.29 17.83 -20.91
CA LEU A 495 6.04 16.96 -19.99
C LEU A 495 7.48 17.42 -19.78
N LEU A 496 8.19 17.83 -20.84
CA LEU A 496 9.53 18.42 -20.72
C LEU A 496 9.52 19.69 -19.87
N LYS A 497 8.53 20.55 -20.08
CA LYS A 497 8.37 21.76 -19.25
C LYS A 497 8.15 21.37 -17.79
N ALA A 498 7.23 20.45 -17.51
CA ALA A 498 6.94 19.99 -16.15
C ALA A 498 8.18 19.38 -15.47
N LEU A 499 8.98 18.60 -16.19
CA LEU A 499 10.25 18.07 -15.71
C LEU A 499 11.26 19.20 -15.38
N GLY A 500 11.33 20.25 -16.23
CA GLY A 500 12.15 21.43 -15.98
C GLY A 500 11.72 22.18 -14.73
N ASP A 501 10.42 22.40 -14.55
CA ASP A 501 9.85 23.04 -13.36
C ASP A 501 10.13 22.21 -12.09
N LEU A 502 9.99 20.88 -12.17
CA LEU A 502 10.30 19.95 -11.07
C LEU A 502 11.78 20.01 -10.68
N ASN A 503 12.69 20.00 -11.66
CA ASN A 503 14.13 20.15 -11.40
C ASN A 503 14.44 21.49 -10.71
N GLY A 504 13.76 22.57 -11.09
CA GLY A 504 13.82 23.86 -10.41
C GLY A 504 13.38 23.77 -8.94
N ILE A 505 12.27 23.13 -8.66
CA ILE A 505 11.76 22.90 -7.30
C ILE A 505 12.78 22.11 -6.46
N ILE A 506 13.28 20.99 -6.97
CA ILE A 506 14.28 20.17 -6.26
C ILE A 506 15.56 20.96 -6.01
N GLY A 507 16.04 21.73 -7.01
CA GLY A 507 17.22 22.58 -6.86
C GLY A 507 17.07 23.62 -5.74
N VAL A 508 15.92 24.28 -5.63
CA VAL A 508 15.61 25.22 -4.54
C VAL A 508 15.61 24.52 -3.18
N LEU A 509 14.99 23.34 -3.07
CA LEU A 509 14.96 22.58 -1.82
C LEU A 509 16.36 22.12 -1.39
N VAL A 510 17.19 21.65 -2.32
CA VAL A 510 18.59 21.30 -2.07
C VAL A 510 19.37 22.54 -1.61
N GLY A 511 19.17 23.71 -2.26
CA GLY A 511 19.78 24.97 -1.83
C GLY A 511 19.45 25.35 -0.38
N HIS A 512 18.17 25.24 0.02
CA HIS A 512 17.76 25.48 1.41
C HIS A 512 18.34 24.44 2.38
N ALA A 513 18.39 23.16 1.99
CA ALA A 513 18.99 22.10 2.80
C ALA A 513 20.50 22.37 3.03
N MET A 514 21.22 22.82 2.01
CA MET A 514 22.65 23.21 2.15
C MET A 514 22.82 24.46 3.02
N ALA A 515 22.02 25.50 2.78
CA ALA A 515 22.06 26.74 3.56
C ALA A 515 21.73 26.50 5.05
N SER A 516 20.97 25.45 5.38
CA SER A 516 20.65 25.12 6.77
C SER A 516 21.85 24.69 7.62
N GLN A 517 22.98 24.36 7.01
CA GLN A 517 24.22 24.04 7.72
C GLN A 517 24.78 25.28 8.42
N GLU A 518 24.63 26.47 7.83
CA GLU A 518 25.07 27.75 8.41
C GLU A 518 23.91 28.49 9.09
N ASN A 519 22.68 28.37 8.53
CA ASN A 519 21.48 28.99 9.05
C ASN A 519 20.38 27.91 9.30
N PRO A 520 20.34 27.28 10.49
CA PRO A 520 19.43 26.17 10.79
C PRO A 520 17.95 26.37 10.44
N PRO A 521 17.34 27.57 10.58
CA PRO A 521 15.95 27.82 10.17
C PRO A 521 15.65 27.56 8.69
N GLU A 522 16.63 27.55 7.79
CA GLU A 522 16.41 27.25 6.37
C GLU A 522 15.82 25.86 6.13
N ILE A 523 16.06 24.91 7.04
CA ILE A 523 15.50 23.55 6.96
C ILE A 523 13.97 23.53 7.02
N TYR A 524 13.32 24.50 7.69
CA TYR A 524 11.87 24.60 7.73
C TYR A 524 11.25 24.83 6.36
N LYS A 525 11.94 25.55 5.46
CA LYS A 525 11.50 25.78 4.08
C LYS A 525 11.47 24.47 3.28
N VAL A 526 12.43 23.57 3.54
CA VAL A 526 12.42 22.22 2.97
C VAL A 526 11.23 21.43 3.52
N GLY A 527 11.08 21.34 4.84
CA GLY A 527 10.00 20.61 5.49
C GLY A 527 8.60 21.07 5.04
N LEU A 528 8.42 22.38 4.83
CA LEU A 528 7.16 22.97 4.36
C LEU A 528 6.78 22.50 2.94
N SER A 529 7.75 22.14 2.10
CA SER A 529 7.55 21.97 0.67
C SER A 529 7.71 20.53 0.18
N THR A 530 8.26 19.61 0.99
CA THR A 530 8.53 18.21 0.56
C THR A 530 7.27 17.45 0.14
N SER A 531 6.14 17.62 0.83
CA SER A 531 4.88 16.98 0.43
C SER A 531 4.38 17.47 -0.94
N ARG A 532 4.53 18.77 -1.23
CA ARG A 532 4.15 19.35 -2.53
C ARG A 532 5.08 18.88 -3.64
N ALA A 533 6.38 18.78 -3.35
CA ALA A 533 7.36 18.22 -4.28
C ALA A 533 7.04 16.75 -4.60
N LEU A 534 6.68 15.96 -3.60
CA LEU A 534 6.25 14.57 -3.79
C LEU A 534 5.02 14.47 -4.71
N MET A 535 4.03 15.36 -4.54
CA MET A 535 2.86 15.42 -5.42
C MET A 535 3.26 15.76 -6.86
N ALA A 536 4.14 16.75 -7.06
CA ALA A 536 4.62 17.11 -8.39
C ALA A 536 5.40 15.98 -9.07
N VAL A 537 6.25 15.30 -8.31
CA VAL A 537 6.96 14.09 -8.81
C VAL A 537 5.99 13.03 -9.28
N GLY A 538 4.96 12.73 -8.48
CA GLY A 538 3.95 11.75 -8.84
C GLY A 538 3.20 12.14 -10.12
N ASP A 539 2.77 13.40 -10.26
CA ASP A 539 2.09 13.90 -11.46
C ASP A 539 2.99 13.74 -12.72
N VAL A 540 4.30 14.01 -12.61
CA VAL A 540 5.25 13.85 -13.72
C VAL A 540 5.45 12.38 -14.09
N ILE A 541 5.58 11.48 -13.09
CA ILE A 541 5.81 10.05 -13.35
C ILE A 541 4.59 9.39 -14.00
N ILE A 542 3.38 9.67 -13.52
CA ILE A 542 2.18 9.08 -14.13
C ILE A 542 1.96 9.56 -15.56
N THR A 543 2.40 10.78 -15.88
CA THR A 543 2.35 11.32 -17.24
C THR A 543 3.30 10.58 -18.19
N LEU A 544 4.49 10.20 -17.74
CA LEU A 544 5.42 9.36 -18.51
C LEU A 544 4.79 8.03 -18.94
N ARG A 545 4.10 7.37 -18.01
CA ARG A 545 3.58 6.01 -18.20
C ARG A 545 2.21 5.96 -18.90
N GLY A 546 1.56 7.10 -19.04
CA GLY A 546 0.23 7.19 -19.62
C GLY A 546 0.20 7.78 -21.04
N GLN A 547 0.72 7.09 -22.06
CA GLN A 547 0.63 7.59 -23.45
C GLN A 547 -0.81 7.91 -23.89
N ALA A 548 -1.79 7.16 -23.40
CA ALA A 548 -3.23 7.45 -23.60
C ALA A 548 -3.80 8.47 -22.59
N LEU A 549 -3.06 8.73 -21.51
CA LEU A 549 -3.44 9.62 -20.42
C LEU A 549 -3.00 11.06 -20.63
N ILE A 550 -1.99 11.31 -21.45
CA ILE A 550 -1.41 12.64 -21.66
C ILE A 550 -2.49 13.64 -22.03
N GLU A 551 -3.40 13.29 -22.92
CA GLU A 551 -4.51 14.17 -23.34
C GLU A 551 -5.46 14.55 -22.19
N ALA A 552 -5.72 13.63 -21.25
CA ALA A 552 -6.67 13.85 -20.17
C ALA A 552 -6.04 14.61 -18.99
N ILE A 553 -4.77 14.34 -18.63
CA ILE A 553 -4.04 15.04 -17.56
C ILE A 553 -3.74 16.49 -17.96
N LEU A 554 -3.41 16.74 -19.23
CA LEU A 554 -3.14 18.10 -19.71
C LEU A 554 -4.40 18.95 -19.75
N MET A 555 -5.57 18.36 -20.04
CA MET A 555 -6.83 19.09 -19.85
C MET A 555 -7.03 19.46 -18.37
N ALA A 556 -6.72 18.57 -17.43
CA ALA A 556 -6.79 18.88 -16.00
C ALA A 556 -5.78 19.97 -15.60
N LEU A 557 -4.54 19.92 -16.07
CA LEU A 557 -3.49 20.93 -15.78
C LEU A 557 -3.78 22.28 -16.44
N GLN A 558 -4.34 22.32 -17.64
CA GLN A 558 -4.78 23.57 -18.28
C GLN A 558 -5.93 24.22 -17.51
N PHE A 559 -6.84 23.45 -16.94
CA PHE A 559 -7.88 23.99 -16.04
C PHE A 559 -7.29 24.50 -14.72
N PHE A 560 -6.24 23.88 -14.18
CA PHE A 560 -5.52 24.39 -13.00
C PHE A 560 -4.78 25.70 -13.30
N ALA A 561 -4.14 25.83 -14.46
CA ALA A 561 -3.44 27.06 -14.85
C ALA A 561 -4.42 28.24 -15.04
N ILE A 562 -5.63 28.01 -15.57
CA ILE A 562 -6.67 29.02 -15.73
C ILE A 562 -7.28 29.43 -14.39
N ALA A 563 -7.30 28.55 -13.38
CA ALA A 563 -7.88 28.83 -12.07
C ALA A 563 -6.91 29.56 -11.09
N PHE A 564 -5.61 29.58 -11.38
CA PHE A 564 -4.59 30.13 -10.46
C PHE A 564 -3.80 31.32 -10.98
N PHE A 565 -4.04 31.76 -12.23
CA PHE A 565 -3.49 33.02 -12.74
C PHE A 565 -4.63 33.85 -13.33
N PRO A 566 -4.98 35.00 -12.68
CA PRO A 566 -5.89 35.99 -13.27
C PRO A 566 -5.30 36.65 -14.51
#